data_d3e79e0a4cf319e08b7ff7e220b6d491
#
_entry.id   d3e79e0a4cf319e08b7ff7e220b6d491
#
_cell.length_a   1.000
_cell.length_b   1.000
_cell.length_c   1.000
_cell.angle_alpha   90.00
_cell.angle_beta   90.00
_cell.angle_gamma   90.00
#
_symmetry.space_group_name_H-M   'P 1'
#
loop_
_entity.id
_entity.type
_entity.pdbx_description
1 polymer ?
#
loop_
_entity_poly.entity_id
_entity_poly.type
_entity_poly.pdbx_seq_one_letter_code
_entity_poly.pdbx_strand_id
1 'polypeptide(L)'
;MGKSLHDAFAAAREVFQEVDEALSEKLSRLIFEGSPEELTLTANAQPALMAVSLAAMRALEREFGVPVNRAAFVAGHSLGEYSALAAAGALSVTDAARLLRVRGNTMQAAVPVGEGAMAALIGKVDVALAEEIAAQGAKAGVCVVANDNNVGNVVISGSKAGVDAALVYAKEKGARAIALNVSAPFHSPLMAPAAEAMAEALAKAEIAPLAIPLVANVTARPVNEPAAIRRLLVEQVTGRVRWRESVEWMAGDGGVARFVEVGAGKQLSGMVKRGAPDATVLALNEPADLEAFARTL
;
A
#
# COMPACT_ATOMS: atom_id res chain seq x y z
N MET A 1 14.02 -2.86 8.96
CA MET A 1 13.32 -1.57 8.83
C MET A 1 12.73 -1.14 10.17
N GLY A 2 12.66 0.18 10.46
CA GLY A 2 12.04 0.71 11.68
C GLY A 2 12.77 0.46 13.00
N LYS A 3 13.93 -0.21 13.01
CA LYS A 3 14.71 -0.49 14.23
C LYS A 3 15.22 0.80 14.88
N SER A 4 15.67 1.75 14.08
CA SER A 4 16.12 3.07 14.57
C SER A 4 15.00 3.84 15.30
N LEU A 5 13.77 3.80 14.78
CA LEU A 5 12.59 4.38 15.43
C LEU A 5 12.27 3.68 16.76
N HIS A 6 12.29 2.33 16.74
CA HIS A 6 12.10 1.52 17.95
C HIS A 6 13.13 1.85 19.03
N ASP A 7 14.42 1.97 18.66
CA ASP A 7 15.49 2.23 19.61
C ASP A 7 15.43 3.67 20.15
N ALA A 8 15.03 4.64 19.33
CA ALA A 8 15.00 6.06 19.70
C ALA A 8 13.77 6.46 20.53
N PHE A 9 12.59 5.92 20.24
CA PHE A 9 11.33 6.43 20.79
C PHE A 9 10.52 5.36 21.54
N ALA A 10 10.11 5.67 22.78
CA ALA A 10 9.24 4.81 23.56
C ALA A 10 7.88 4.57 22.87
N ALA A 11 7.32 5.63 22.29
CA ALA A 11 6.07 5.58 21.55
C ALA A 11 6.13 4.66 20.33
N ALA A 12 7.27 4.57 19.65
CA ALA A 12 7.47 3.64 18.54
C ALA A 12 7.56 2.18 19.03
N ARG A 13 8.27 1.93 20.14
CA ARG A 13 8.37 0.59 20.76
C ARG A 13 7.01 0.01 21.10
N GLU A 14 6.12 0.82 21.67
CA GLU A 14 4.76 0.41 22.03
C GLU A 14 4.00 -0.11 20.80
N VAL A 15 4.15 0.49 19.63
CA VAL A 15 3.48 0.02 18.41
C VAL A 15 3.96 -1.38 18.01
N PHE A 16 5.27 -1.62 18.02
CA PHE A 16 5.80 -2.95 17.70
C PHE A 16 5.34 -4.02 18.70
N GLN A 17 5.27 -3.66 20.00
CA GLN A 17 4.74 -4.56 21.05
C GLN A 17 3.27 -4.85 20.83
N GLU A 18 2.46 -3.83 20.57
CA GLU A 18 1.02 -3.95 20.29
C GLU A 18 0.75 -4.85 19.07
N VAL A 19 1.56 -4.73 18.02
CA VAL A 19 1.45 -5.61 16.84
C VAL A 19 1.86 -7.05 17.16
N ASP A 20 2.94 -7.27 17.91
CA ASP A 20 3.36 -8.59 18.35
C ASP A 20 2.26 -9.27 19.19
N GLU A 21 1.66 -8.54 20.13
CA GLU A 21 0.57 -9.02 20.97
C GLU A 21 -0.69 -9.31 20.14
N ALA A 22 -1.07 -8.40 19.24
CA ALA A 22 -2.23 -8.56 18.36
C ALA A 22 -2.17 -9.84 17.51
N LEU A 23 -0.97 -10.18 17.04
CA LEU A 23 -0.72 -11.34 16.19
C LEU A 23 -0.35 -12.60 16.98
N SER A 24 -0.08 -12.48 18.29
CA SER A 24 0.50 -13.54 19.13
C SER A 24 1.79 -14.13 18.52
N GLU A 25 2.58 -13.27 17.89
CA GLU A 25 3.82 -13.59 17.18
C GLU A 25 4.90 -12.57 17.51
N LYS A 26 6.18 -12.89 17.25
CA LYS A 26 7.29 -11.93 17.36
C LYS A 26 7.63 -11.30 16.01
N LEU A 27 6.65 -10.64 15.39
CA LEU A 27 6.84 -9.97 14.10
C LEU A 27 7.93 -8.89 14.18
N SER A 28 8.02 -8.17 15.30
CA SER A 28 9.09 -7.18 15.53
C SER A 28 10.49 -7.78 15.38
N ARG A 29 10.72 -8.99 15.89
CA ARG A 29 11.99 -9.69 15.72
C ARG A 29 12.28 -10.03 14.26
N LEU A 30 11.27 -10.49 13.52
CA LEU A 30 11.41 -10.72 12.08
C LEU A 30 11.75 -9.43 11.31
N ILE A 31 11.11 -8.31 11.67
CA ILE A 31 11.35 -6.99 11.07
C ILE A 31 12.81 -6.52 11.29
N PHE A 32 13.37 -6.75 12.48
CA PHE A 32 14.68 -6.21 12.87
C PHE A 32 15.84 -7.13 12.55
N GLU A 33 15.63 -8.45 12.62
CA GLU A 33 16.69 -9.46 12.62
C GLU A 33 16.44 -10.61 11.64
N GLY A 34 15.23 -10.68 11.05
CA GLY A 34 14.85 -11.78 10.15
C GLY A 34 15.50 -11.71 8.77
N SER A 35 15.39 -12.81 8.02
CA SER A 35 15.88 -12.84 6.66
C SER A 35 15.02 -11.99 5.72
N PRO A 36 15.61 -11.36 4.68
CA PRO A 36 14.86 -10.64 3.67
C PRO A 36 13.80 -11.52 2.98
N GLU A 37 14.12 -12.79 2.74
CA GLU A 37 13.24 -13.74 2.08
C GLU A 37 11.97 -13.99 2.89
N GLU A 38 12.10 -14.18 4.21
CA GLU A 38 10.99 -14.39 5.11
C GLU A 38 10.15 -13.11 5.28
N LEU A 39 10.81 -11.95 5.41
CA LEU A 39 10.15 -10.67 5.57
C LEU A 39 9.37 -10.23 4.32
N THR A 40 9.82 -10.60 3.11
CA THR A 40 9.16 -10.23 1.85
C THR A 40 7.93 -11.09 1.53
N LEU A 41 7.71 -12.21 2.24
CA LEU A 41 6.44 -12.93 2.13
C LEU A 41 5.28 -11.98 2.47
N THR A 42 4.27 -11.92 1.60
CA THR A 42 3.21 -10.90 1.75
C THR A 42 2.47 -11.00 3.07
N ALA A 43 2.37 -12.21 3.64
CA ALA A 43 1.80 -12.45 4.97
C ALA A 43 2.55 -11.69 6.08
N ASN A 44 3.87 -11.54 5.95
CA ASN A 44 4.72 -10.84 6.91
C ASN A 44 4.92 -9.36 6.52
N ALA A 45 5.15 -9.08 5.24
CA ALA A 45 5.45 -7.76 4.75
C ALA A 45 4.32 -6.74 5.04
N GLN A 46 3.07 -7.17 4.89
CA GLN A 46 1.92 -6.26 5.08
C GLN A 46 1.83 -5.73 6.51
N PRO A 47 1.70 -6.55 7.56
CA PRO A 47 1.66 -6.04 8.93
C PRO A 47 3.00 -5.41 9.37
N ALA A 48 4.13 -5.84 8.81
CA ALA A 48 5.43 -5.25 9.13
C ALA A 48 5.56 -3.81 8.63
N LEU A 49 5.19 -3.52 7.37
CA LEU A 49 5.19 -2.16 6.81
C LEU A 49 4.22 -1.25 7.56
N MET A 50 3.04 -1.74 7.90
CA MET A 50 2.09 -1.01 8.73
C MET A 50 2.69 -0.66 10.10
N ALA A 51 3.31 -1.63 10.79
CA ALA A 51 3.93 -1.41 12.10
C ALA A 51 4.97 -0.28 12.06
N VAL A 52 5.84 -0.27 11.04
CA VAL A 52 6.84 0.80 10.88
C VAL A 52 6.19 2.16 10.63
N SER A 53 5.17 2.23 9.77
CA SER A 53 4.47 3.48 9.49
C SER A 53 3.76 4.03 10.73
N LEU A 54 3.06 3.17 11.48
CA LEU A 54 2.37 3.59 12.70
C LEU A 54 3.32 3.91 13.85
N ALA A 55 4.48 3.23 13.93
CA ALA A 55 5.54 3.58 14.89
C ALA A 55 6.06 5.00 14.65
N ALA A 56 6.32 5.36 13.39
CA ALA A 56 6.74 6.71 13.03
C ALA A 56 5.63 7.75 13.30
N MET A 57 4.36 7.44 12.97
CA MET A 57 3.23 8.33 13.23
C MET A 57 3.02 8.56 14.74
N ARG A 58 3.07 7.50 15.56
CA ARG A 58 2.93 7.62 17.02
C ARG A 58 4.08 8.39 17.65
N ALA A 59 5.30 8.22 17.13
CA ALA A 59 6.45 9.02 17.56
C ALA A 59 6.28 10.50 17.19
N LEU A 60 5.84 10.83 15.98
CA LEU A 60 5.52 12.21 15.59
C LEU A 60 4.51 12.86 16.52
N GLU A 61 3.46 12.15 16.86
CA GLU A 61 2.41 12.67 17.74
C GLU A 61 2.89 12.87 19.18
N ARG A 62 3.51 11.83 19.79
CA ARG A 62 3.82 11.85 21.22
C ARG A 62 5.12 12.55 21.57
N GLU A 63 6.15 12.46 20.72
CA GLU A 63 7.46 13.05 21.01
C GLU A 63 7.58 14.47 20.45
N PHE A 64 6.86 14.77 19.36
CA PHE A 64 6.99 16.06 18.68
C PHE A 64 5.70 16.88 18.64
N GLY A 65 4.58 16.37 19.17
CA GLY A 65 3.31 17.08 19.18
C GLY A 65 2.70 17.32 17.79
N VAL A 66 2.98 16.43 16.84
CA VAL A 66 2.50 16.51 15.46
C VAL A 66 1.43 15.42 15.20
N PRO A 67 0.17 15.68 15.53
CA PRO A 67 -0.91 14.73 15.31
C PRO A 67 -1.31 14.66 13.84
N VAL A 68 -1.88 13.53 13.43
CA VAL A 68 -2.31 13.27 12.05
C VAL A 68 -3.39 14.25 11.57
N ASN A 69 -4.20 14.81 12.47
CA ASN A 69 -5.28 15.76 12.14
C ASN A 69 -4.79 17.12 11.58
N ARG A 70 -3.49 17.33 11.48
CA ARG A 70 -2.90 18.44 10.73
C ARG A 70 -2.87 18.18 9.22
N ALA A 71 -3.09 16.95 8.78
CA ALA A 71 -3.19 16.60 7.37
C ALA A 71 -4.61 16.87 6.84
N ALA A 72 -4.71 17.25 5.57
CA ALA A 72 -5.99 17.39 4.88
C ALA A 72 -6.58 16.03 4.48
N PHE A 73 -5.72 15.08 4.15
CA PHE A 73 -6.08 13.72 3.74
C PHE A 73 -5.07 12.72 4.27
N VAL A 74 -5.51 11.46 4.39
CA VAL A 74 -4.64 10.31 4.52
C VAL A 74 -4.79 9.42 3.28
N ALA A 75 -3.72 8.79 2.87
CA ALA A 75 -3.70 7.86 1.74
C ALA A 75 -2.64 6.78 1.97
N GLY A 76 -2.81 5.65 1.32
CA GLY A 76 -1.82 4.58 1.37
C GLY A 76 -1.98 3.65 0.18
N HIS A 77 -0.87 3.18 -0.37
CA HIS A 77 -0.87 2.29 -1.51
C HIS A 77 -1.15 0.85 -1.06
N SER A 78 -2.19 0.22 -1.58
CA SER A 78 -2.57 -1.17 -1.28
C SER A 78 -2.72 -1.42 0.24
N LEU A 79 -1.84 -2.19 0.88
CA LEU A 79 -1.84 -2.39 2.32
C LEU A 79 -1.77 -1.06 3.10
N GLY A 80 -1.19 -0.04 2.51
CA GLY A 80 -1.06 1.29 3.10
C GLY A 80 -2.40 1.97 3.41
N GLU A 81 -3.51 1.57 2.77
CA GLU A 81 -4.84 2.07 3.16
C GLU A 81 -5.18 1.68 4.60
N TYR A 82 -4.81 0.49 5.05
CA TYR A 82 -4.98 0.05 6.44
C TYR A 82 -4.10 0.86 7.40
N SER A 83 -2.86 1.14 7.01
CA SER A 83 -1.98 2.03 7.78
C SER A 83 -2.54 3.44 7.89
N ALA A 84 -3.07 3.99 6.79
CA ALA A 84 -3.70 5.30 6.76
C ALA A 84 -4.95 5.36 7.65
N LEU A 85 -5.80 4.33 7.60
CA LEU A 85 -6.99 4.21 8.46
C LEU A 85 -6.63 4.12 9.94
N ALA A 86 -5.60 3.33 10.29
CA ALA A 86 -5.14 3.22 11.66
C ALA A 86 -4.49 4.52 12.16
N ALA A 87 -3.69 5.20 11.33
CA ALA A 87 -3.12 6.50 11.66
C ALA A 87 -4.20 7.56 11.90
N ALA A 88 -5.29 7.53 11.13
CA ALA A 88 -6.43 8.46 11.27
C ALA A 88 -7.45 8.03 12.35
N GLY A 89 -7.19 6.94 13.08
CA GLY A 89 -8.01 6.46 14.20
C GLY A 89 -9.29 5.72 13.81
N ALA A 90 -9.48 5.37 12.53
CA ALA A 90 -10.62 4.55 12.09
C ALA A 90 -10.46 3.06 12.45
N LEU A 91 -9.23 2.58 12.53
CA LEU A 91 -8.89 1.23 12.99
C LEU A 91 -7.94 1.34 14.19
N SER A 92 -8.06 0.40 15.14
CA SER A 92 -6.99 0.21 16.12
C SER A 92 -5.75 -0.40 15.46
N VAL A 93 -4.57 -0.21 16.05
CA VAL A 93 -3.34 -0.89 15.58
C VAL A 93 -3.53 -2.41 15.60
N THR A 94 -4.16 -2.91 16.66
CA THR A 94 -4.50 -4.32 16.84
C THR A 94 -5.36 -4.86 15.70
N ASP A 95 -6.46 -4.17 15.35
CA ASP A 95 -7.35 -4.62 14.28
C ASP A 95 -6.70 -4.51 12.91
N ALA A 96 -5.96 -3.43 12.65
CA ALA A 96 -5.22 -3.26 11.42
C ALA A 96 -4.16 -4.37 11.24
N ALA A 97 -3.44 -4.76 12.31
CA ALA A 97 -2.48 -5.85 12.29
C ALA A 97 -3.15 -7.19 11.94
N ARG A 98 -4.26 -7.51 12.62
CA ARG A 98 -5.02 -8.74 12.37
C ARG A 98 -5.60 -8.78 10.96
N LEU A 99 -6.20 -7.69 10.49
CA LEU A 99 -6.74 -7.59 9.14
C LEU A 99 -5.64 -7.77 8.09
N LEU A 100 -4.48 -7.15 8.27
CA LEU A 100 -3.36 -7.30 7.34
C LEU A 100 -2.73 -8.69 7.38
N ARG A 101 -2.73 -9.37 8.53
CA ARG A 101 -2.32 -10.78 8.62
C ARG A 101 -3.29 -11.67 7.84
N VAL A 102 -4.59 -11.49 8.02
CA VAL A 102 -5.62 -12.22 7.23
C VAL A 102 -5.44 -11.91 5.75
N ARG A 103 -5.32 -10.64 5.37
CA ARG A 103 -5.13 -10.21 3.98
C ARG A 103 -3.87 -10.84 3.36
N GLY A 104 -2.75 -10.78 4.05
CA GLY A 104 -1.50 -11.36 3.57
C GLY A 104 -1.58 -12.87 3.39
N ASN A 105 -2.12 -13.58 4.36
CA ASN A 105 -2.28 -15.04 4.31
C ASN A 105 -3.21 -15.48 3.18
N THR A 106 -4.37 -14.84 3.03
CA THR A 106 -5.36 -15.20 2.02
C THR A 106 -4.92 -14.84 0.61
N MET A 107 -4.27 -13.71 0.43
CA MET A 107 -3.66 -13.35 -0.85
C MET A 107 -2.52 -14.30 -1.25
N GLN A 108 -1.70 -14.73 -0.28
CA GLN A 108 -0.64 -15.71 -0.51
C GLN A 108 -1.20 -17.08 -0.92
N ALA A 109 -2.34 -17.48 -0.36
CA ALA A 109 -2.98 -18.77 -0.60
C ALA A 109 -3.92 -18.78 -1.82
N ALA A 110 -4.31 -17.60 -2.34
CA ALA A 110 -5.33 -17.50 -3.39
C ALA A 110 -4.94 -18.15 -4.72
N VAL A 111 -3.65 -18.22 -5.02
CA VAL A 111 -3.11 -18.82 -6.25
C VAL A 111 -1.88 -19.65 -5.90
N PRO A 112 -1.76 -20.89 -6.44
CA PRO A 112 -0.56 -21.69 -6.26
C PRO A 112 0.70 -20.98 -6.73
N VAL A 113 1.82 -21.22 -6.03
CA VAL A 113 3.11 -20.59 -6.38
C VAL A 113 3.52 -20.95 -7.82
N GLY A 114 3.84 -19.93 -8.61
CA GLY A 114 4.24 -20.07 -10.00
C GLY A 114 3.09 -20.03 -11.02
N GLU A 115 1.83 -20.01 -10.59
CA GLU A 115 0.68 -19.89 -11.49
C GLU A 115 0.25 -18.43 -11.73
N GLY A 116 0.60 -17.53 -10.81
CA GLY A 116 0.39 -16.09 -10.93
C GLY A 116 1.67 -15.33 -11.27
N ALA A 117 1.53 -14.14 -11.85
CA ALA A 117 2.64 -13.25 -12.14
C ALA A 117 2.22 -11.78 -12.09
N MET A 118 3.20 -10.91 -11.88
CA MET A 118 3.07 -9.46 -12.05
C MET A 118 4.28 -8.90 -12.79
N ALA A 119 4.06 -7.84 -13.55
CA ALA A 119 5.15 -7.13 -14.23
C ALA A 119 4.92 -5.62 -14.25
N ALA A 120 5.99 -4.86 -14.04
CA ALA A 120 5.98 -3.42 -14.19
C ALA A 120 6.29 -3.05 -15.64
N LEU A 121 5.41 -2.29 -16.27
CA LEU A 121 5.60 -1.65 -17.57
C LEU A 121 6.20 -0.26 -17.31
N ILE A 122 7.39 -0.03 -17.87
CA ILE A 122 8.21 1.15 -17.56
C ILE A 122 8.55 1.94 -18.82
N GLY A 123 8.69 3.24 -18.65
CA GLY A 123 9.10 4.16 -19.72
C GLY A 123 7.93 4.94 -20.29
N LYS A 124 7.77 4.96 -21.61
CA LYS A 124 6.68 5.69 -22.27
C LYS A 124 5.38 4.88 -22.28
N VAL A 125 4.93 4.48 -21.09
CA VAL A 125 3.70 3.69 -20.89
C VAL A 125 2.73 4.51 -20.04
N ASP A 126 1.58 4.83 -20.59
CA ASP A 126 0.44 5.33 -19.86
C ASP A 126 -0.54 4.17 -19.55
N VAL A 127 -1.62 4.50 -18.86
CA VAL A 127 -2.63 3.49 -18.48
C VAL A 127 -3.35 2.91 -19.70
N ALA A 128 -3.55 3.70 -20.77
CA ALA A 128 -4.23 3.25 -21.98
C ALA A 128 -3.42 2.18 -22.73
N LEU A 129 -2.12 2.42 -22.90
CA LEU A 129 -1.22 1.43 -23.47
C LEU A 129 -1.09 0.18 -22.57
N ALA A 130 -1.05 0.37 -21.25
CA ALA A 130 -1.02 -0.75 -20.31
C ALA A 130 -2.30 -1.60 -20.38
N GLU A 131 -3.47 -0.99 -20.55
CA GLU A 131 -4.74 -1.69 -20.77
C GLU A 131 -4.75 -2.46 -22.10
N GLU A 132 -4.22 -1.88 -23.18
CA GLU A 132 -4.06 -2.57 -24.45
C GLU A 132 -3.15 -3.81 -24.29
N ILE A 133 -2.02 -3.65 -23.61
CA ILE A 133 -1.07 -4.74 -23.35
C ILE A 133 -1.74 -5.84 -22.50
N ALA A 134 -2.44 -5.47 -21.44
CA ALA A 134 -3.16 -6.41 -20.59
C ALA A 134 -4.26 -7.16 -21.34
N ALA A 135 -5.01 -6.47 -22.22
CA ALA A 135 -6.05 -7.07 -23.03
C ALA A 135 -5.50 -8.09 -24.04
N GLN A 136 -4.31 -7.88 -24.58
CA GLN A 136 -3.65 -8.90 -25.42
C GLN A 136 -3.22 -10.11 -24.58
N GLY A 137 -2.65 -9.88 -23.40
CA GLY A 137 -2.33 -10.95 -22.45
C GLY A 137 -3.56 -11.76 -22.03
N ALA A 138 -4.70 -11.10 -21.87
CA ALA A 138 -5.96 -11.72 -21.48
C ALA A 138 -6.49 -12.75 -22.48
N LYS A 139 -5.96 -12.82 -23.70
CA LYS A 139 -6.27 -13.88 -24.67
C LYS A 139 -5.64 -15.23 -24.29
N ALA A 140 -4.58 -15.23 -23.50
CA ALA A 140 -3.88 -16.44 -23.05
C ALA A 140 -4.19 -16.82 -21.60
N GLY A 141 -4.81 -15.93 -20.84
CA GLY A 141 -5.16 -16.16 -19.41
C GLY A 141 -5.56 -14.86 -18.77
N VAL A 142 -5.76 -14.85 -17.44
CA VAL A 142 -6.09 -13.61 -16.73
C VAL A 142 -4.91 -12.62 -16.84
N CYS A 143 -5.19 -11.40 -17.27
CA CYS A 143 -4.24 -10.30 -17.24
C CYS A 143 -4.98 -8.97 -17.16
N VAL A 144 -4.66 -8.16 -16.17
CA VAL A 144 -5.28 -6.85 -15.92
C VAL A 144 -4.25 -5.82 -15.50
N VAL A 145 -4.59 -4.54 -15.60
CA VAL A 145 -3.83 -3.47 -14.95
C VAL A 145 -4.13 -3.47 -13.46
N ALA A 146 -3.12 -3.77 -12.67
CA ALA A 146 -3.20 -3.89 -11.20
C ALA A 146 -2.90 -2.57 -10.48
N ASN A 147 -1.85 -1.87 -10.90
CA ASN A 147 -1.46 -0.61 -10.28
C ASN A 147 -1.17 0.44 -11.37
N ASP A 148 -1.85 1.56 -11.30
CA ASP A 148 -1.52 2.78 -12.04
C ASP A 148 -0.74 3.71 -11.10
N ASN A 149 0.59 3.52 -11.08
CA ASN A 149 1.46 4.17 -10.09
C ASN A 149 1.80 5.62 -10.47
N ASN A 150 2.18 5.82 -11.72
CA ASN A 150 2.43 7.12 -12.37
C ASN A 150 2.64 6.90 -13.87
N VAL A 151 2.70 7.99 -14.64
CA VAL A 151 3.09 7.92 -16.05
C VAL A 151 4.49 7.30 -16.15
N GLY A 152 4.58 6.21 -16.91
CA GLY A 152 5.82 5.43 -17.08
C GLY A 152 6.08 4.38 -15.98
N ASN A 153 5.09 4.08 -15.15
CA ASN A 153 5.14 2.94 -14.21
C ASN A 153 3.73 2.42 -13.94
N VAL A 154 3.31 1.46 -14.73
CA VAL A 154 2.03 0.76 -14.61
C VAL A 154 2.30 -0.72 -14.43
N VAL A 155 1.63 -1.36 -13.48
CA VAL A 155 1.82 -2.79 -13.18
C VAL A 155 0.64 -3.60 -13.71
N ILE A 156 0.95 -4.68 -14.43
CA ILE A 156 0.00 -5.69 -14.86
C ILE A 156 0.11 -6.92 -13.95
N SER A 157 -1.01 -7.63 -13.77
CA SER A 157 -1.15 -8.78 -12.87
C SER A 157 -2.12 -9.80 -13.44
N GLY A 158 -1.87 -11.07 -13.20
CA GLY A 158 -2.75 -12.13 -13.63
C GLY A 158 -2.14 -13.51 -13.56
N SER A 159 -2.66 -14.45 -14.38
CA SER A 159 -2.05 -15.76 -14.54
C SER A 159 -0.68 -15.62 -15.23
N LYS A 160 0.22 -16.57 -14.94
CA LYS A 160 1.55 -16.56 -15.57
C LYS A 160 1.44 -16.52 -17.10
N ALA A 161 0.56 -17.34 -17.68
CA ALA A 161 0.36 -17.38 -19.13
C ALA A 161 -0.15 -16.04 -19.68
N GLY A 162 -1.10 -15.38 -19.00
CA GLY A 162 -1.62 -14.08 -19.41
C GLY A 162 -0.56 -12.98 -19.34
N VAL A 163 0.21 -12.93 -18.25
CA VAL A 163 1.28 -11.94 -18.08
C VAL A 163 2.42 -12.20 -19.07
N ASP A 164 2.85 -13.45 -19.27
CA ASP A 164 3.90 -13.77 -20.22
C ASP A 164 3.52 -13.34 -21.66
N ALA A 165 2.27 -13.60 -22.08
CA ALA A 165 1.76 -13.12 -23.37
C ALA A 165 1.72 -11.59 -23.47
N ALA A 166 1.32 -10.92 -22.41
CA ALA A 166 1.34 -9.47 -22.31
C ALA A 166 2.77 -8.90 -22.46
N LEU A 167 3.78 -9.55 -21.88
CA LEU A 167 5.18 -9.13 -21.97
C LEU A 167 5.72 -9.21 -23.41
N VAL A 168 5.32 -10.23 -24.18
CA VAL A 168 5.67 -10.33 -25.61
C VAL A 168 5.11 -9.13 -26.37
N TYR A 169 3.83 -8.84 -26.19
CA TYR A 169 3.18 -7.70 -26.86
C TYR A 169 3.75 -6.34 -26.39
N ALA A 170 4.06 -6.20 -25.11
CA ALA A 170 4.71 -4.99 -24.59
C ALA A 170 6.01 -4.68 -25.32
N LYS A 171 6.84 -5.72 -25.61
CA LYS A 171 8.08 -5.59 -26.36
C LYS A 171 7.83 -5.12 -27.80
N GLU A 172 6.79 -5.64 -28.46
CA GLU A 172 6.40 -5.22 -29.82
C GLU A 172 5.99 -3.74 -29.86
N LYS A 173 5.37 -3.25 -28.79
CA LYS A 173 5.00 -1.84 -28.61
C LYS A 173 6.16 -0.94 -28.15
N GLY A 174 7.36 -1.49 -27.96
CA GLY A 174 8.52 -0.76 -27.49
C GLY A 174 8.48 -0.40 -26.00
N ALA A 175 7.56 -1.01 -25.24
CA ALA A 175 7.48 -0.85 -23.80
C ALA A 175 8.50 -1.74 -23.09
N ARG A 176 9.23 -1.18 -22.12
CA ARG A 176 10.10 -1.97 -21.25
C ARG A 176 9.25 -2.60 -20.15
N ALA A 177 9.39 -3.90 -19.96
CA ALA A 177 8.71 -4.63 -18.92
C ALA A 177 9.71 -5.33 -17.99
N ILE A 178 9.40 -5.32 -16.68
CA ILE A 178 10.20 -5.98 -15.64
C ILE A 178 9.29 -6.88 -14.84
N ALA A 179 9.56 -8.19 -14.86
CA ALA A 179 8.87 -9.14 -14.00
C ALA A 179 9.13 -8.79 -12.51
N LEU A 180 8.07 -8.78 -11.72
CA LEU A 180 8.17 -8.51 -10.29
C LEU A 180 8.36 -9.82 -9.53
N ASN A 181 9.27 -9.81 -8.56
CA ASN A 181 9.45 -10.94 -7.65
C ASN A 181 8.38 -10.86 -6.54
N VAL A 182 7.19 -11.32 -6.84
CA VAL A 182 6.04 -11.33 -5.93
C VAL A 182 5.49 -12.73 -5.79
N SER A 183 4.83 -13.00 -4.65
CA SER A 183 4.33 -14.32 -4.30
C SER A 183 2.94 -14.63 -4.86
N ALA A 184 2.22 -13.63 -5.40
CA ALA A 184 0.86 -13.80 -5.92
C ALA A 184 0.50 -12.68 -6.92
N PRO A 185 -0.53 -12.90 -7.78
CA PRO A 185 -1.00 -11.92 -8.75
C PRO A 185 -1.96 -10.93 -8.11
N PHE A 186 -1.42 -10.02 -7.26
CA PHE A 186 -2.21 -9.04 -6.51
C PHE A 186 -3.04 -8.14 -7.42
N HIS A 187 -4.15 -7.62 -6.89
CA HIS A 187 -5.03 -6.68 -7.58
C HIS A 187 -5.53 -7.20 -8.95
N SER A 188 -5.84 -8.49 -9.01
CA SER A 188 -6.42 -9.16 -10.18
C SER A 188 -7.64 -10.00 -9.77
N PRO A 189 -8.48 -10.42 -10.71
CA PRO A 189 -9.62 -11.30 -10.45
C PRO A 189 -9.24 -12.62 -9.75
N LEU A 190 -7.98 -13.07 -9.88
CA LEU A 190 -7.48 -14.27 -9.21
C LEU A 190 -7.39 -14.13 -7.69
N MET A 191 -7.49 -12.90 -7.16
CA MET A 191 -7.57 -12.63 -5.72
C MET A 191 -9.00 -12.72 -5.15
N ALA A 192 -10.00 -13.16 -5.91
CA ALA A 192 -11.37 -13.27 -5.44
C ALA A 192 -11.52 -14.06 -4.12
N PRO A 193 -10.83 -15.20 -3.90
CA PRO A 193 -10.90 -15.91 -2.61
C PRO A 193 -10.40 -15.06 -1.44
N ALA A 194 -9.37 -14.23 -1.67
CA ALA A 194 -8.87 -13.31 -0.64
C ALA A 194 -9.87 -12.16 -0.39
N ALA A 195 -10.57 -11.68 -1.42
CA ALA A 195 -11.61 -10.66 -1.25
C ALA A 195 -12.79 -11.17 -0.41
N GLU A 196 -13.21 -12.42 -0.61
CA GLU A 196 -14.25 -13.07 0.21
C GLU A 196 -13.83 -13.17 1.67
N ALA A 197 -12.62 -13.67 1.94
CA ALA A 197 -12.08 -13.74 3.29
C ALA A 197 -11.95 -12.35 3.95
N MET A 198 -11.54 -11.33 3.18
CA MET A 198 -11.49 -9.96 3.68
C MET A 198 -12.87 -9.36 3.94
N ALA A 199 -13.88 -9.71 3.15
CA ALA A 199 -15.26 -9.28 3.42
C ALA A 199 -15.75 -9.80 4.77
N GLU A 200 -15.47 -11.08 5.09
CA GLU A 200 -15.80 -11.67 6.38
C GLU A 200 -15.02 -11.03 7.55
N ALA A 201 -13.73 -10.78 7.36
CA ALA A 201 -12.88 -10.18 8.39
C ALA A 201 -13.29 -8.72 8.67
N LEU A 202 -13.51 -7.93 7.60
CA LEU A 202 -13.93 -6.54 7.70
C LEU A 202 -15.36 -6.38 8.25
N ALA A 203 -16.24 -7.36 8.04
CA ALA A 203 -17.58 -7.35 8.65
C ALA A 203 -17.54 -7.41 10.19
N LYS A 204 -16.49 -8.01 10.75
CA LYS A 204 -16.28 -8.17 12.21
C LYS A 204 -15.45 -7.03 12.81
N ALA A 205 -14.73 -6.27 11.97
CA ALA A 205 -13.89 -5.18 12.43
C ALA A 205 -14.73 -3.93 12.74
N GLU A 206 -14.37 -3.23 13.79
CA GLU A 206 -14.91 -1.91 14.08
C GLU A 206 -14.13 -0.87 13.25
N ILE A 207 -14.85 -0.14 12.43
CA ILE A 207 -14.30 0.99 11.65
C ILE A 207 -15.02 2.24 12.13
N ALA A 208 -14.27 3.13 12.81
CA ALA A 208 -14.81 4.41 13.27
C ALA A 208 -14.92 5.43 12.13
N PRO A 209 -15.82 6.42 12.23
CA PRO A 209 -15.87 7.53 11.29
C PRO A 209 -14.53 8.29 11.25
N LEU A 210 -14.07 8.66 10.06
CA LEU A 210 -12.85 9.43 9.87
C LEU A 210 -13.12 10.93 10.00
N ALA A 211 -12.33 11.60 10.85
CA ALA A 211 -12.28 13.07 10.87
C ALA A 211 -11.46 13.63 9.69
N ILE A 212 -10.50 12.84 9.20
CA ILE A 212 -9.63 13.17 8.05
C ILE A 212 -9.96 12.18 6.95
N PRO A 213 -10.44 12.61 5.77
CA PRO A 213 -10.82 11.70 4.70
C PRO A 213 -9.65 10.83 4.22
N LEU A 214 -9.92 9.54 3.98
CA LEU A 214 -9.03 8.65 3.23
C LEU A 214 -9.24 8.85 1.74
N VAL A 215 -8.17 8.98 0.96
CA VAL A 215 -8.25 8.88 -0.50
C VAL A 215 -8.11 7.41 -0.88
N ALA A 216 -9.23 6.80 -1.29
CA ALA A 216 -9.32 5.36 -1.52
C ALA A 216 -8.70 4.93 -2.85
N ASN A 217 -8.00 3.78 -2.86
CA ASN A 217 -7.24 3.28 -4.01
C ASN A 217 -8.11 3.00 -5.25
N VAL A 218 -9.30 2.42 -5.06
CA VAL A 218 -10.15 1.99 -6.18
C VAL A 218 -10.97 3.12 -6.81
N THR A 219 -11.20 4.20 -6.08
CA THR A 219 -11.97 5.36 -6.57
C THR A 219 -11.09 6.57 -6.86
N ALA A 220 -9.89 6.65 -6.30
CA ALA A 220 -9.02 7.83 -6.30
C ALA A 220 -9.75 9.08 -5.78
N ARG A 221 -10.66 8.93 -4.81
CA ARG A 221 -11.49 10.00 -4.25
C ARG A 221 -11.55 9.87 -2.73
N PRO A 222 -11.81 10.98 -2.02
CA PRO A 222 -11.93 10.98 -0.58
C PRO A 222 -13.17 10.21 -0.12
N VAL A 223 -13.03 9.50 0.99
CA VAL A 223 -14.09 8.78 1.69
C VAL A 223 -13.86 8.89 3.20
N ASN A 224 -14.95 9.01 3.98
CA ASN A 224 -14.90 9.06 5.44
C ASN A 224 -15.94 8.16 6.11
N GLU A 225 -16.92 7.66 5.36
CA GLU A 225 -18.01 6.83 5.87
C GLU A 225 -17.57 5.36 6.08
N PRO A 226 -17.72 4.79 7.29
CA PRO A 226 -17.25 3.44 7.60
C PRO A 226 -17.78 2.35 6.68
N ALA A 227 -19.06 2.42 6.29
CA ALA A 227 -19.67 1.43 5.40
C ALA A 227 -19.06 1.48 3.98
N ALA A 228 -18.78 2.70 3.47
CA ALA A 228 -18.12 2.88 2.19
C ALA A 228 -16.66 2.41 2.24
N ILE A 229 -15.93 2.74 3.31
CA ILE A 229 -14.55 2.29 3.54
C ILE A 229 -14.48 0.76 3.52
N ARG A 230 -15.36 0.09 4.28
CA ARG A 230 -15.40 -1.38 4.33
C ARG A 230 -15.60 -2.00 2.95
N ARG A 231 -16.55 -1.50 2.18
CA ARG A 231 -16.80 -1.97 0.81
C ARG A 231 -15.60 -1.74 -0.10
N LEU A 232 -15.01 -0.55 -0.07
CA LEU A 232 -13.87 -0.19 -0.91
C LEU A 232 -12.61 -1.00 -0.57
N LEU A 233 -12.38 -1.35 0.70
CA LEU A 233 -11.28 -2.24 1.09
C LEU A 233 -11.45 -3.67 0.55
N VAL A 234 -12.69 -4.17 0.45
CA VAL A 234 -12.95 -5.47 -0.20
C VAL A 234 -12.72 -5.37 -1.71
N GLU A 235 -13.26 -4.35 -2.37
CA GLU A 235 -13.06 -4.10 -3.80
C GLU A 235 -11.57 -3.94 -4.15
N GLN A 236 -10.78 -3.35 -3.27
CA GLN A 236 -9.35 -3.11 -3.46
C GLN A 236 -8.54 -4.41 -3.63
N VAL A 237 -8.98 -5.52 -3.04
CA VAL A 237 -8.25 -6.81 -3.10
C VAL A 237 -8.08 -7.30 -4.54
N THR A 238 -9.12 -7.15 -5.35
CA THR A 238 -9.14 -7.54 -6.77
C THR A 238 -9.03 -6.34 -7.72
N GLY A 239 -9.24 -5.13 -7.21
CA GLY A 239 -9.33 -3.90 -7.97
C GLY A 239 -7.99 -3.21 -8.21
N ARG A 240 -7.94 -2.37 -9.26
CA ARG A 240 -6.78 -1.53 -9.57
C ARG A 240 -6.50 -0.52 -8.46
N VAL A 241 -5.24 -0.42 -8.08
CA VAL A 241 -4.74 0.70 -7.28
C VAL A 241 -4.53 1.91 -8.21
N ARG A 242 -5.41 2.89 -8.13
CA ARG A 242 -5.42 4.12 -8.96
C ARG A 242 -4.56 5.20 -8.29
N TRP A 243 -3.28 4.87 -8.04
CA TRP A 243 -2.40 5.72 -7.24
C TRP A 243 -2.07 7.05 -7.93
N ARG A 244 -1.76 7.01 -9.24
CA ARG A 244 -1.53 8.21 -10.04
C ARG A 244 -2.71 9.19 -9.94
N GLU A 245 -3.92 8.69 -10.16
CA GLU A 245 -5.13 9.50 -10.09
C GLU A 245 -5.39 10.04 -8.67
N SER A 246 -5.05 9.25 -7.63
CA SER A 246 -5.16 9.70 -6.23
C SER A 246 -4.20 10.86 -5.95
N VAL A 247 -2.96 10.78 -6.43
CA VAL A 247 -1.96 11.85 -6.28
C VAL A 247 -2.36 13.10 -7.06
N GLU A 248 -2.76 12.92 -8.33
CA GLU A 248 -3.22 14.03 -9.19
C GLU A 248 -4.44 14.74 -8.60
N TRP A 249 -5.42 13.97 -8.08
CA TRP A 249 -6.59 14.54 -7.44
C TRP A 249 -6.23 15.31 -6.16
N MET A 250 -5.38 14.74 -5.29
CA MET A 250 -4.95 15.41 -4.06
C MET A 250 -4.21 16.72 -4.37
N ALA A 251 -3.31 16.72 -5.34
CA ALA A 251 -2.54 17.89 -5.73
C ALA A 251 -3.39 18.96 -6.46
N GLY A 252 -4.37 18.53 -7.26
CA GLY A 252 -5.28 19.41 -8.01
C GLY A 252 -6.48 19.82 -7.17
N ASP A 253 -7.60 19.10 -7.31
CA ASP A 253 -8.86 19.42 -6.65
C ASP A 253 -8.77 19.41 -5.11
N GLY A 254 -7.91 18.56 -4.55
CA GLY A 254 -7.66 18.46 -3.11
C GLY A 254 -6.81 19.59 -2.54
N GLY A 255 -6.14 20.39 -3.37
CA GLY A 255 -5.33 21.54 -2.97
C GLY A 255 -4.09 21.19 -2.13
N VAL A 256 -3.60 19.95 -2.20
CA VAL A 256 -2.45 19.47 -1.41
C VAL A 256 -1.14 19.95 -2.03
N ALA A 257 -0.43 20.84 -1.34
CA ALA A 257 0.88 21.34 -1.76
C ALA A 257 2.07 20.57 -1.12
N ARG A 258 1.81 19.77 -0.07
CA ARG A 258 2.86 19.00 0.63
C ARG A 258 2.41 17.57 0.86
N PHE A 259 3.23 16.61 0.43
CA PHE A 259 3.06 15.19 0.68
C PHE A 259 4.13 14.69 1.64
N VAL A 260 3.74 13.88 2.60
CA VAL A 260 4.64 13.30 3.60
C VAL A 260 4.44 11.79 3.61
N GLU A 261 5.43 11.06 3.11
CA GLU A 261 5.49 9.60 3.20
C GLU A 261 6.04 9.20 4.56
N VAL A 262 5.32 8.38 5.30
CA VAL A 262 5.70 7.96 6.65
C VAL A 262 5.86 6.44 6.70
N GLY A 263 7.04 5.99 7.09
CA GLY A 263 7.34 4.56 7.22
C GLY A 263 8.58 4.13 6.45
N ALA A 264 8.65 2.86 6.05
CA ALA A 264 9.83 2.29 5.43
C ALA A 264 9.99 2.69 3.95
N GLY A 265 11.12 3.30 3.60
CA GLY A 265 11.50 3.59 2.23
C GLY A 265 11.01 4.94 1.71
N LYS A 266 11.13 5.14 0.39
CA LYS A 266 10.80 6.39 -0.34
C LYS A 266 10.07 6.09 -1.65
N GLN A 267 9.32 4.98 -1.69
CA GLN A 267 8.70 4.49 -2.91
C GLN A 267 7.59 5.43 -3.37
N LEU A 268 6.70 5.80 -2.45
CA LEU A 268 5.57 6.68 -2.76
C LEU A 268 6.05 8.10 -3.05
N SER A 269 7.06 8.59 -2.34
CA SER A 269 7.69 9.89 -2.61
C SER A 269 8.18 10.00 -4.05
N GLY A 270 8.79 8.92 -4.58
CA GLY A 270 9.20 8.86 -5.98
C GLY A 270 8.04 8.91 -6.96
N MET A 271 6.91 8.28 -6.62
CA MET A 271 5.69 8.30 -7.44
C MET A 271 5.01 9.67 -7.38
N VAL A 272 4.91 10.27 -6.20
CA VAL A 272 4.30 11.61 -5.99
C VAL A 272 5.06 12.68 -6.76
N LYS A 273 6.39 12.69 -6.72
CA LYS A 273 7.21 13.65 -7.48
C LYS A 273 6.95 13.64 -8.99
N ARG A 274 6.50 12.51 -9.53
CA ARG A 274 6.15 12.39 -10.96
C ARG A 274 4.71 12.80 -11.25
N GLY A 275 3.78 12.51 -10.32
CA GLY A 275 2.36 12.85 -10.46
C GLY A 275 2.02 14.28 -10.04
N ALA A 276 2.81 14.88 -9.13
CA ALA A 276 2.64 16.22 -8.61
C ALA A 276 4.01 16.92 -8.50
N PRO A 277 4.63 17.32 -9.63
CA PRO A 277 6.01 17.84 -9.66
C PRO A 277 6.20 19.15 -8.87
N ASP A 278 5.16 19.96 -8.73
CA ASP A 278 5.20 21.23 -8.01
C ASP A 278 5.01 21.07 -6.49
N ALA A 279 4.63 19.86 -6.02
CA ALA A 279 4.41 19.61 -4.60
C ALA A 279 5.72 19.40 -3.85
N THR A 280 5.76 19.85 -2.59
CA THR A 280 6.81 19.47 -1.65
C THR A 280 6.60 18.02 -1.23
N VAL A 281 7.64 17.18 -1.38
CA VAL A 281 7.56 15.76 -1.01
C VAL A 281 8.64 15.42 -0.01
N LEU A 282 8.24 14.92 1.14
CA LEU A 282 9.11 14.49 2.25
C LEU A 282 8.90 12.99 2.51
N ALA A 283 9.96 12.32 2.97
CA ALA A 283 9.89 10.93 3.44
C ALA A 283 10.47 10.86 4.84
N LEU A 284 9.73 10.28 5.78
CA LEU A 284 10.05 10.18 7.20
C LEU A 284 10.29 8.72 7.55
N ASN A 285 11.56 8.33 7.59
CA ASN A 285 11.98 6.94 7.82
C ASN A 285 12.78 6.76 9.11
N GLU A 286 13.55 7.80 9.47
CA GLU A 286 14.53 7.76 10.55
C GLU A 286 14.19 8.81 11.61
N PRO A 287 14.67 8.68 12.86
CA PRO A 287 14.43 9.66 13.92
C PRO A 287 14.77 11.10 13.52
N ALA A 288 15.87 11.30 12.80
CA ALA A 288 16.28 12.62 12.33
C ALA A 288 15.30 13.24 11.33
N ASP A 289 14.63 12.42 10.50
CA ASP A 289 13.60 12.90 9.56
C ASP A 289 12.39 13.44 10.31
N LEU A 290 11.95 12.72 11.37
CA LEU A 290 10.82 13.13 12.20
C LEU A 290 11.11 14.45 12.91
N GLU A 291 12.29 14.57 13.51
CA GLU A 291 12.73 15.80 14.18
C GLU A 291 12.82 16.97 13.20
N ALA A 292 13.45 16.76 12.04
CA ALA A 292 13.55 17.78 11.01
C ALA A 292 12.17 18.23 10.50
N PHE A 293 11.26 17.28 10.27
CA PHE A 293 9.89 17.60 9.84
C PHE A 293 9.13 18.41 10.91
N ALA A 294 9.20 17.99 12.17
CA ALA A 294 8.51 18.69 13.27
C ALA A 294 8.94 20.15 13.40
N ARG A 295 10.20 20.46 13.11
CA ARG A 295 10.71 21.85 13.11
C ARG A 295 10.18 22.71 11.96
N THR A 296 9.56 22.13 10.94
CA THR A 296 9.01 22.86 9.79
C THR A 296 7.53 23.25 9.97
N LEU A 297 6.92 22.82 11.05
CA LEU A 297 5.50 23.02 11.38
C LEU A 297 5.29 24.09 12.46
#